data_cbbca97c47dc0a37c8b64778a2311d88
#
_entry.id   cbbca97c47dc0a37c8b64778a2311d88
#
_cell.length_a   1.000
_cell.length_b   1.000
_cell.length_c   1.000
_cell.angle_alpha   90.00
_cell.angle_beta   90.00
_cell.angle_gamma   90.00
#
_symmetry.space_group_name_H-M   'P 1'
#
loop_
_entity.id
_entity.type
_entity.pdbx_description
1 polymer ?
#
loop_
_entity_poly.entity_id
_entity_poly.type
_entity_poly.pdbx_seq_one_letter_code
_entity_poly.pdbx_strand_id
1 'polypeptide(L)'
;MAKQLYDYWFVQFDFPNEEGKPYKSSGGKMVWNEKLKREIPQGWNNGMLIDIANITMGQSPDGSSYNEVGEGMLFYQGSTDFGMRFPSVRQYTTAPSRYAKRGDILMSVRVPVGSINIANNDCCIGRGLSAINSKL
;
A
#
# COMPACT_ATOMS: atom_id res chain seq x y z
N MET A 1 2.05 17.12 -7.47
CA MET A 1 0.82 17.68 -6.84
C MET A 1 0.44 16.87 -5.59
N ALA A 2 0.17 15.59 -5.72
CA ALA A 2 -0.20 14.75 -4.56
C ALA A 2 0.89 14.67 -3.47
N LYS A 3 2.17 14.59 -3.88
CA LYS A 3 3.29 14.60 -2.93
C LYS A 3 3.38 15.92 -2.17
N GLN A 4 3.16 17.03 -2.83
CA GLN A 4 3.19 18.35 -2.20
C GLN A 4 2.09 18.49 -1.15
N LEU A 5 0.89 18.01 -1.46
CA LEU A 5 -0.23 18.01 -0.50
C LEU A 5 0.07 17.09 0.69
N TYR A 6 0.62 15.91 0.44
CA TYR A 6 1.03 14.98 1.49
C TYR A 6 2.07 15.62 2.40
N ASP A 7 3.12 16.24 1.83
CA ASP A 7 4.17 16.88 2.61
C ASP A 7 3.61 18.04 3.45
N TYR A 8 2.73 18.83 2.86
CA TYR A 8 2.09 19.95 3.55
C TYR A 8 1.25 19.49 4.75
N TRP A 9 0.49 18.42 4.57
CA TRP A 9 -0.40 17.93 5.62
C TRP A 9 0.29 17.05 6.66
N PHE A 10 1.16 16.15 6.22
CA PHE A 10 1.66 15.07 7.08
C PHE A 10 3.15 15.16 7.41
N VAL A 11 3.88 16.05 6.80
CA VAL A 11 5.28 16.33 7.13
C VAL A 11 5.39 17.68 7.82
N GLN A 12 4.75 18.70 7.28
CA GLN A 12 4.71 20.05 7.86
C GLN A 12 3.59 20.21 8.88
N PHE A 13 2.60 19.32 8.87
CA PHE A 13 1.42 19.32 9.73
C PHE A 13 0.53 20.58 9.57
N ASP A 14 0.48 21.11 8.37
CA ASP A 14 -0.38 22.23 8.02
C ASP A 14 -1.67 21.78 7.32
N PHE A 15 -2.21 20.63 7.77
CA PHE A 15 -3.54 20.20 7.36
C PHE A 15 -4.59 21.19 7.83
N PRO A 16 -5.76 21.27 7.18
CA PRO A 16 -6.82 22.21 7.60
C PRO A 16 -7.32 21.91 9.01
N ASN A 17 -7.33 22.91 9.87
CA ASN A 17 -7.96 22.80 11.18
C ASN A 17 -9.48 23.04 11.06
N GLU A 18 -10.18 23.13 12.18
CA GLU A 18 -11.64 23.33 12.20
C GLU A 18 -12.08 24.61 11.50
N GLU A 19 -11.21 25.62 11.44
CA GLU A 19 -11.46 26.88 10.75
C GLU A 19 -10.98 26.86 9.29
N GLY A 20 -10.44 25.73 8.82
CA GLY A 20 -9.87 25.61 7.47
C GLY A 20 -8.49 26.24 7.32
N LYS A 21 -7.85 26.66 8.42
CA LYS A 21 -6.51 27.26 8.41
C LYS A 21 -5.42 26.19 8.60
N PRO A 22 -4.18 26.45 8.14
CA PRO A 22 -3.07 25.53 8.36
C PRO A 22 -2.84 25.25 9.85
N TYR A 23 -2.86 24.02 10.27
CA TYR A 23 -2.86 23.66 11.69
C TYR A 23 -1.63 24.19 12.43
N LYS A 24 -0.44 23.76 12.06
CA LYS A 24 0.80 24.12 12.77
C LYS A 24 1.13 25.61 12.63
N SER A 25 1.03 26.14 11.42
CA SER A 25 1.36 27.54 11.13
C SER A 25 0.41 28.53 11.80
N SER A 26 -0.82 28.11 12.11
CA SER A 26 -1.81 28.92 12.84
C SER A 26 -1.76 28.75 14.34
N GLY A 27 -0.73 28.09 14.87
CA GLY A 27 -0.54 27.91 16.31
C GLY A 27 -1.11 26.63 16.87
N GLY A 28 -1.40 25.63 16.02
CA GLY A 28 -1.86 24.32 16.47
C GLY A 28 -0.86 23.68 17.43
N LYS A 29 -1.37 23.06 18.51
CA LYS A 29 -0.51 22.50 19.53
C LYS A 29 0.20 21.25 19.05
N MET A 30 1.51 21.20 19.26
CA MET A 30 2.36 20.06 18.96
C MET A 30 2.84 19.41 20.25
N VAL A 31 3.03 18.09 20.23
CA VAL A 31 3.55 17.35 21.37
C VAL A 31 4.70 16.44 20.91
N TRP A 32 5.69 16.26 21.77
CA TRP A 32 6.83 15.39 21.48
C TRP A 32 6.40 13.93 21.51
N ASN A 33 6.77 13.18 20.48
CA ASN A 33 6.57 11.73 20.44
C ASN A 33 7.93 11.04 20.60
N GLU A 34 8.09 10.31 21.69
CA GLU A 34 9.37 9.68 22.04
C GLU A 34 9.75 8.56 21.05
N LYS A 35 8.78 7.82 20.54
CA LYS A 35 9.06 6.74 19.58
C LYS A 35 9.49 7.26 18.23
N LEU A 36 8.85 8.31 17.76
CA LEU A 36 9.13 8.92 16.45
C LEU A 36 10.28 9.92 16.52
N LYS A 37 10.71 10.32 17.73
CA LYS A 37 11.75 11.33 17.97
C LYS A 37 11.45 12.64 17.22
N ARG A 38 10.19 13.08 17.29
CA ARG A 38 9.74 14.32 16.66
C ARG A 38 8.46 14.82 17.31
N GLU A 39 8.15 16.09 17.06
CA GLU A 39 6.86 16.64 17.46
C GLU A 39 5.78 16.24 16.48
N ILE A 40 4.60 15.90 17.00
CA ILE A 40 3.40 15.58 16.23
C ILE A 40 2.22 16.37 16.76
N PRO A 41 1.15 16.57 15.97
CA PRO A 41 -0.03 17.28 16.45
C PRO A 41 -0.62 16.62 17.71
N GLN A 42 -1.13 17.46 18.61
CA GLN A 42 -1.81 16.96 19.81
C GLN A 42 -2.98 16.05 19.41
N GLY A 43 -3.11 14.93 20.09
CA GLY A 43 -4.15 13.94 19.80
C GLY A 43 -3.75 12.88 18.78
N TRP A 44 -2.64 13.08 18.09
CA TRP A 44 -2.10 12.06 17.19
C TRP A 44 -1.27 11.05 17.98
N ASN A 45 -1.27 9.82 17.50
CA ASN A 45 -0.47 8.74 18.08
C ASN A 45 0.43 8.12 17.00
N ASN A 46 1.51 7.52 17.44
CA ASN A 46 2.29 6.65 16.59
C ASN A 46 1.61 5.29 16.50
N GLY A 47 1.82 4.60 15.40
CA GLY A 47 1.32 3.25 15.19
C GLY A 47 2.05 2.58 14.05
N MET A 48 1.73 1.33 13.83
CA MET A 48 2.22 0.54 12.71
C MET A 48 1.10 0.36 11.69
N LEU A 49 1.47 0.17 10.43
CA LEU A 49 0.48 -0.05 9.38
C LEU A 49 -0.44 -1.24 9.70
N ILE A 50 0.11 -2.29 10.30
CA ILE A 50 -0.64 -3.48 10.69
C ILE A 50 -1.75 -3.20 11.71
N ASP A 51 -1.69 -2.07 12.42
CA ASP A 51 -2.72 -1.70 13.38
C ASP A 51 -4.03 -1.30 12.69
N ILE A 52 -3.94 -0.78 11.47
CA ILE A 52 -5.09 -0.26 10.73
C ILE A 52 -5.38 -1.01 9.42
N ALA A 53 -4.49 -1.90 9.02
CA ALA A 53 -4.59 -2.61 7.76
C ALA A 53 -4.19 -4.08 7.90
N ASN A 54 -4.81 -4.91 7.08
CA ASN A 54 -4.37 -6.29 6.89
C ASN A 54 -3.30 -6.30 5.80
N ILE A 55 -2.19 -6.98 6.06
CA ILE A 55 -1.07 -7.08 5.13
C ILE A 55 -0.83 -8.55 4.84
N THR A 56 -0.94 -8.94 3.58
CA THR A 56 -0.66 -10.29 3.13
C THR A 56 0.61 -10.27 2.28
N MET A 57 1.65 -10.94 2.75
CA MET A 57 2.87 -11.08 1.97
C MET A 57 2.66 -12.14 0.89
N GLY A 58 3.04 -11.82 -0.34
CA GLY A 58 2.92 -12.75 -1.45
C GLY A 58 3.86 -13.93 -1.34
N GLN A 59 3.48 -15.01 -1.99
CA GLN A 59 4.28 -16.23 -2.08
C GLN A 59 4.10 -16.80 -3.49
N SER A 60 5.19 -16.96 -4.21
CA SER A 60 5.13 -17.49 -5.57
C SER A 60 4.72 -18.96 -5.54
N PRO A 61 3.73 -19.36 -6.34
CA PRO A 61 3.39 -20.76 -6.48
C PRO A 61 4.48 -21.50 -7.28
N ASP A 62 4.36 -22.83 -7.37
CA ASP A 62 5.29 -23.64 -8.15
C ASP A 62 5.29 -23.18 -9.62
N GLY A 63 6.49 -23.01 -10.18
CA GLY A 63 6.65 -22.54 -11.56
C GLY A 63 5.99 -23.43 -12.60
N SER A 64 5.85 -24.73 -12.32
CA SER A 64 5.16 -25.68 -13.21
C SER A 64 3.66 -25.37 -13.35
N SER A 65 3.09 -24.58 -12.43
CA SER A 65 1.68 -24.19 -12.48
C SER A 65 1.41 -22.94 -13.32
N TYR A 66 2.44 -22.26 -13.80
CA TYR A 66 2.30 -21.01 -14.56
C TYR A 66 1.84 -21.29 -16.00
N ASN A 67 0.97 -20.42 -16.51
CA ASN A 67 0.53 -20.48 -17.90
C ASN A 67 0.12 -19.09 -18.40
N GLU A 68 0.02 -18.96 -19.69
CA GLU A 68 -0.40 -17.73 -20.37
C GLU A 68 -1.76 -17.88 -21.06
N VAL A 69 -2.41 -19.04 -20.90
CA VAL A 69 -3.64 -19.39 -21.61
C VAL A 69 -4.91 -19.19 -20.79
N GLY A 70 -4.80 -18.63 -19.59
CA GLY A 70 -5.94 -18.31 -18.76
C GLY A 70 -6.42 -19.43 -17.85
N GLU A 71 -5.61 -20.44 -17.62
CA GLU A 71 -5.98 -21.54 -16.74
C GLU A 71 -5.68 -21.18 -15.28
N GLY A 72 -6.71 -21.25 -14.43
CA GLY A 72 -6.61 -20.93 -13.01
C GLY A 72 -6.79 -19.47 -12.71
N MET A 73 -6.05 -18.97 -11.72
CA MET A 73 -6.18 -17.61 -11.21
C MET A 73 -5.13 -16.68 -11.83
N LEU A 74 -5.49 -15.42 -12.02
CA LEU A 74 -4.56 -14.35 -12.38
C LEU A 74 -3.40 -14.35 -11.39
N PHE A 75 -2.17 -14.20 -11.91
CA PHE A 75 -0.97 -14.22 -11.08
C PHE A 75 -0.08 -13.02 -11.37
N TYR A 76 0.18 -12.21 -10.36
CA TYR A 76 1.11 -11.09 -10.42
C TYR A 76 2.35 -11.40 -9.58
N GLN A 77 3.50 -11.42 -10.23
CA GLN A 77 4.78 -11.80 -9.62
C GLN A 77 5.41 -10.64 -8.83
N GLY A 78 5.39 -9.44 -9.41
CA GLY A 78 6.05 -8.28 -8.86
C GLY A 78 5.69 -7.01 -9.63
N SER A 79 6.47 -5.96 -9.41
CA SER A 79 6.22 -4.64 -10.04
C SER A 79 6.34 -4.63 -11.56
N THR A 80 6.94 -5.66 -12.17
CA THR A 80 6.98 -5.79 -13.63
C THR A 80 5.60 -5.91 -14.25
N ASP A 81 4.62 -6.36 -13.47
CA ASP A 81 3.23 -6.47 -13.90
C ASP A 81 2.45 -5.16 -13.68
N PHE A 82 3.03 -4.18 -13.02
CA PHE A 82 2.35 -2.94 -12.68
C PHE A 82 2.19 -2.02 -13.89
N GLY A 83 1.00 -1.42 -13.98
CA GLY A 83 0.72 -0.33 -14.89
C GLY A 83 0.71 1.00 -14.12
N MET A 84 0.08 2.00 -14.71
CA MET A 84 -0.02 3.32 -14.10
C MET A 84 -0.82 3.28 -12.79
N ARG A 85 -1.91 2.51 -12.76
CA ARG A 85 -2.79 2.36 -11.60
C ARG A 85 -3.16 0.91 -11.33
N PHE A 86 -3.38 0.13 -12.39
CA PHE A 86 -3.79 -1.27 -12.32
C PHE A 86 -2.75 -2.15 -12.99
N PRO A 87 -2.53 -3.37 -12.47
CA PRO A 87 -1.61 -4.30 -13.09
C PRO A 87 -2.17 -4.87 -14.40
N SER A 88 -1.27 -5.27 -15.27
CA SER A 88 -1.61 -5.94 -16.54
C SER A 88 -1.45 -7.45 -16.37
N VAL A 89 -2.40 -8.21 -16.93
CA VAL A 89 -2.36 -9.66 -16.84
C VAL A 89 -1.35 -10.22 -17.84
N ARG A 90 -0.38 -10.96 -17.35
CA ARG A 90 0.60 -11.68 -18.18
C ARG A 90 0.61 -13.17 -17.92
N GLN A 91 0.29 -13.58 -16.70
CA GLN A 91 0.38 -14.97 -16.26
C GLN A 91 -0.83 -15.36 -15.43
N TYR A 92 -1.05 -16.67 -15.39
CA TYR A 92 -2.04 -17.33 -14.56
C TYR A 92 -1.36 -18.48 -13.82
N THR A 93 -1.97 -18.95 -12.73
CA THR A 93 -1.50 -20.13 -12.02
C THR A 93 -2.66 -21.07 -11.70
N THR A 94 -2.42 -22.35 -11.86
CA THR A 94 -3.39 -23.39 -11.48
C THR A 94 -3.25 -23.79 -10.01
N ALA A 95 -2.21 -23.31 -9.32
CA ALA A 95 -1.92 -23.65 -7.93
C ALA A 95 -1.68 -22.38 -7.09
N PRO A 96 -2.68 -21.48 -6.96
CA PRO A 96 -2.50 -20.22 -6.23
C PRO A 96 -2.12 -20.46 -4.76
N SER A 97 -1.20 -19.64 -4.25
CA SER A 97 -0.64 -19.78 -2.90
C SER A 97 -1.07 -18.68 -1.95
N ARG A 98 -1.03 -17.42 -2.39
CA ARG A 98 -1.47 -16.26 -1.63
C ARG A 98 -2.36 -15.40 -2.48
N TYR A 99 -3.39 -14.83 -1.87
CA TYR A 99 -4.46 -14.15 -2.59
C TYR A 99 -4.50 -12.67 -2.26
N ALA A 100 -4.84 -11.86 -3.26
CA ALA A 100 -5.31 -10.50 -3.10
C ALA A 100 -6.71 -10.40 -3.68
N LYS A 101 -7.51 -9.52 -3.12
CA LYS A 101 -8.87 -9.28 -3.58
C LYS A 101 -8.93 -8.02 -4.42
N ARG A 102 -9.90 -7.94 -5.31
CA ARG A 102 -10.18 -6.72 -6.04
C ARG A 102 -10.31 -5.55 -5.07
N GLY A 103 -9.61 -4.46 -5.35
CA GLY A 103 -9.57 -3.27 -4.51
C GLY A 103 -8.41 -3.23 -3.53
N ASP A 104 -7.71 -4.35 -3.31
CA ASP A 104 -6.53 -4.35 -2.46
C ASP A 104 -5.43 -3.50 -3.07
N ILE A 105 -4.63 -2.86 -2.22
CA ILE A 105 -3.43 -2.15 -2.64
C ILE A 105 -2.31 -3.18 -2.78
N LEU A 106 -1.72 -3.25 -3.96
CA LEU A 106 -0.55 -4.08 -4.22
C LEU A 106 0.70 -3.22 -4.10
N MET A 107 1.63 -3.62 -3.26
CA MET A 107 2.89 -2.90 -3.08
C MET A 107 4.07 -3.82 -3.38
N SER A 108 5.03 -3.33 -4.18
CA SER A 108 6.25 -4.07 -4.43
C SER A 108 7.14 -4.08 -3.18
N VAL A 109 7.61 -5.28 -2.81
CA VAL A 109 8.50 -5.48 -1.66
C VAL A 109 9.90 -5.87 -2.08
N ARG A 110 10.15 -5.91 -3.39
CA ARG A 110 11.46 -6.11 -3.99
C ARG A 110 11.81 -4.92 -4.86
N VAL A 111 13.09 -4.78 -5.20
CA VAL A 111 13.59 -3.62 -5.97
C VAL A 111 12.87 -3.50 -7.32
N PRO A 112 12.28 -2.32 -7.62
CA PRO A 112 12.14 -1.14 -6.77
C PRO A 112 11.03 -1.30 -5.72
N VAL A 113 11.40 -1.14 -4.45
CA VAL A 113 10.46 -1.26 -3.33
C VAL A 113 9.56 -0.05 -3.26
N GLY A 114 8.27 -0.28 -2.97
CA GLY A 114 7.32 0.80 -2.72
C GLY A 114 6.47 1.22 -3.92
N SER A 115 6.63 0.60 -5.07
CA SER A 115 5.72 0.82 -6.19
C SER A 115 4.33 0.30 -5.84
N ILE A 116 3.29 1.04 -6.21
CA ILE A 116 1.91 0.77 -5.80
C ILE A 116 1.00 0.65 -7.01
N ASN A 117 0.14 -0.37 -6.98
CA ASN A 117 -0.99 -0.53 -7.89
C ASN A 117 -2.22 -0.97 -7.09
N ILE A 118 -3.37 -0.98 -7.74
CA ILE A 118 -4.63 -1.45 -7.16
C ILE A 118 -5.05 -2.71 -7.90
N ALA A 119 -5.35 -3.77 -7.16
CA ALA A 119 -5.84 -5.01 -7.76
C ALA A 119 -7.21 -4.76 -8.39
N ASN A 120 -7.33 -5.00 -9.68
CA ASN A 120 -8.59 -4.85 -10.41
C ASN A 120 -9.38 -6.16 -10.53
N ASN A 121 -8.83 -7.24 -10.00
CA ASN A 121 -9.46 -8.57 -9.92
C ASN A 121 -8.89 -9.31 -8.73
N ASP A 122 -9.61 -10.34 -8.28
CA ASP A 122 -9.03 -11.31 -7.35
C ASP A 122 -7.87 -12.00 -8.04
N CYS A 123 -6.75 -12.15 -7.35
CA CYS A 123 -5.52 -12.64 -7.96
C CYS A 123 -4.62 -13.35 -6.94
N CYS A 124 -3.69 -14.12 -7.46
CA CYS A 124 -2.56 -14.66 -6.70
C CYS A 124 -1.42 -13.64 -6.75
N ILE A 125 -0.73 -13.44 -5.64
CA ILE A 125 0.43 -12.53 -5.56
C ILE A 125 1.70 -13.31 -5.23
N GLY A 126 2.75 -13.05 -6.01
CA GLY A 126 4.05 -13.65 -5.83
C GLY A 126 4.90 -12.95 -4.77
N ARG A 127 6.09 -13.47 -4.54
CA ARG A 127 6.96 -12.98 -3.44
C ARG A 127 7.52 -11.57 -3.67
N GLY A 128 7.30 -10.97 -4.82
CA GLY A 128 7.65 -9.57 -5.08
C GLY A 128 6.61 -8.57 -4.63
N LEU A 129 5.45 -9.02 -4.15
CA LEU A 129 4.30 -8.18 -3.81
C LEU A 129 3.78 -8.45 -2.40
N SER A 130 3.13 -7.43 -1.85
CA SER A 130 2.23 -7.56 -0.71
C SER A 130 0.87 -6.99 -1.07
N ALA A 131 -0.18 -7.49 -0.44
CA ALA A 131 -1.53 -6.96 -0.57
C ALA A 131 -1.96 -6.30 0.73
N ILE A 132 -2.51 -5.11 0.63
CA ILE A 132 -2.88 -4.29 1.79
C ILE A 132 -4.34 -3.90 1.64
N ASN A 133 -5.13 -4.12 2.70
CA ASN A 133 -6.50 -3.64 2.77
C ASN A 133 -6.82 -3.10 4.17
N SER A 134 -7.82 -2.24 4.24
CA SER A 134 -8.22 -1.61 5.50
C SER A 134 -8.87 -2.62 6.45
N LYS A 135 -8.61 -2.47 7.74
CA LYS A 135 -9.35 -3.15 8.81
C LYS A 135 -10.65 -2.44 9.16
N LEU A 136 -10.82 -1.22 8.68
CA LEU A 136 -11.96 -0.36 9.00
C LEU A 136 -13.11 -0.54 8.01
#